data_fd858892e8351a4aaf2e08824dd2dee0
#
_entry.id   fd858892e8351a4aaf2e08824dd2dee0
#
_cell.length_a   1.000
_cell.length_b   1.000
_cell.length_c   1.000
_cell.angle_alpha   90.00
_cell.angle_beta   90.00
_cell.angle_gamma   90.00
#
_symmetry.space_group_name_H-M   'P 1'
#
loop_
_entity.id
_entity.type
_entity.pdbx_description
1 polymer ?
#
loop_
_entity_poly.entity_id
_entity_poly.type
_entity_poly.pdbx_seq_one_letter_code
_entity_poly.pdbx_strand_id
1 'polypeptide(L)'
;MNCGCQFNLPSTHGYCQSAFVGNIVEGHFNETPLAGLNWAGLYKWPGEIAEGNGKRQIIIDERADAAQRVALETIISGGACAPLSNFFSVFASTCSEFCETLFLPIRLEANLELRTARVDIPGIMRSSGRPIINEFTGEPFHIALARPSGSFEFTYAEIGQGTTSVTGAMEMAFADSWAHFCVHHLNQDGLIRERSRLTAWLERMLPRSRQ
;
A
#
# COMPACT_ATOMS: atom_id res chain seq x y z
N MET A 1 -3.41 14.82 -11.26
CA MET A 1 -3.39 13.87 -10.15
C MET A 1 -4.82 13.59 -9.73
N ASN A 2 -5.35 12.46 -10.11
CA ASN A 2 -6.63 11.92 -9.60
C ASN A 2 -6.66 10.42 -9.89
N CYS A 3 -7.34 9.69 -9.03
CA CYS A 3 -7.65 8.28 -9.24
C CYS A 3 -9.09 8.05 -8.78
N GLY A 4 -10.02 7.91 -9.72
CA GLY A 4 -11.44 7.73 -9.44
C GLY A 4 -11.72 6.54 -8.54
N CYS A 5 -10.96 5.45 -8.69
CA CYS A 5 -11.13 4.22 -7.90
C CYS A 5 -10.95 4.43 -6.39
N GLN A 6 -10.21 5.44 -5.96
CA GLN A 6 -10.07 5.79 -4.54
C GLN A 6 -11.37 6.33 -3.93
N PHE A 7 -12.30 6.76 -4.75
CA PHE A 7 -13.63 7.24 -4.38
C PHE A 7 -14.74 6.28 -4.85
N ASN A 8 -14.40 5.02 -5.12
CA ASN A 8 -15.31 3.99 -5.62
C ASN A 8 -15.97 4.34 -6.97
N LEU A 9 -15.21 5.04 -7.79
CA LEU A 9 -15.56 5.39 -9.17
C LEU A 9 -14.69 4.55 -10.14
N PRO A 10 -15.02 4.49 -11.43
CA PRO A 10 -14.14 3.91 -12.43
C PRO A 10 -12.73 4.53 -12.41
N SER A 11 -11.72 3.74 -12.75
CA SER A 11 -10.35 4.25 -12.84
C SER A 11 -10.24 5.36 -13.88
N THR A 12 -9.41 6.36 -13.60
CA THR A 12 -9.33 7.58 -14.42
C THR A 12 -8.90 7.30 -15.87
N HIS A 13 -8.11 6.25 -16.08
CA HIS A 13 -7.54 5.93 -17.40
C HIS A 13 -8.09 4.63 -18.01
N GLY A 14 -9.06 3.98 -17.36
CA GLY A 14 -9.58 2.68 -17.80
C GLY A 14 -8.62 1.52 -17.57
N TYR A 15 -7.53 1.73 -16.83
CA TYR A 15 -6.58 0.71 -16.37
C TYR A 15 -5.98 1.11 -15.03
N CYS A 16 -5.36 0.16 -14.33
CA CYS A 16 -4.68 0.43 -13.08
C CYS A 16 -3.20 0.03 -13.13
N GLN A 17 -2.35 0.90 -12.60
CA GLN A 17 -0.93 0.63 -12.33
C GLN A 17 -0.60 1.15 -10.96
N SER A 18 0.10 0.37 -10.16
CA SER A 18 0.51 0.78 -8.83
C SER A 18 1.85 0.19 -8.40
N ALA A 19 2.59 0.98 -7.63
CA ALA A 19 3.81 0.57 -6.96
C ALA A 19 3.65 0.87 -5.46
N PHE A 20 3.72 -0.17 -4.65
CA PHE A 20 3.72 -0.08 -3.20
C PHE A 20 5.12 -0.33 -2.69
N VAL A 21 5.58 0.48 -1.76
CA VAL A 21 6.84 0.23 -1.06
C VAL A 21 6.61 0.50 0.43
N GLY A 22 7.03 -0.43 1.25
CA GLY A 22 6.85 -0.35 2.69
C GLY A 22 8.08 -0.78 3.47
N ASN A 23 8.21 -0.19 4.66
CA ASN A 23 9.08 -0.67 5.72
C ASN A 23 8.21 -1.34 6.79
N ILE A 24 8.65 -2.47 7.31
CA ILE A 24 7.98 -3.14 8.42
C ILE A 24 8.56 -2.56 9.71
N VAL A 25 7.80 -1.66 10.35
CA VAL A 25 8.21 -1.03 11.62
C VAL A 25 8.27 -2.06 12.73
N GLU A 26 7.22 -2.88 12.82
CA GLU A 26 7.10 -4.00 13.75
C GLU A 26 6.23 -5.10 13.14
N GLY A 27 6.46 -6.34 13.53
CA GLY A 27 5.66 -7.47 13.06
C GLY A 27 6.44 -8.77 12.98
N HIS A 28 5.68 -9.83 12.83
CA HIS A 28 6.18 -11.19 12.68
C HIS A 28 5.23 -12.04 11.84
N PHE A 29 5.73 -13.13 11.30
CA PHE A 29 4.94 -14.19 10.71
C PHE A 29 5.26 -15.51 11.43
N ASN A 30 4.28 -16.04 12.17
CA ASN A 30 4.53 -17.07 13.17
C ASN A 30 5.68 -16.65 14.11
N GLU A 31 6.74 -17.44 14.22
CA GLU A 31 7.91 -17.14 15.05
C GLU A 31 8.97 -16.29 14.33
N THR A 32 8.76 -15.92 13.05
CA THR A 32 9.74 -15.20 12.24
C THR A 32 9.57 -13.70 12.38
N PRO A 33 10.52 -12.97 13.00
CA PRO A 33 10.45 -11.50 13.10
C PRO A 33 10.72 -10.86 11.74
N LEU A 34 9.98 -9.79 11.43
CA LEU A 34 10.07 -9.10 10.13
C LEU A 34 10.45 -7.62 10.26
N ALA A 35 10.53 -7.09 11.48
CA ALA A 35 10.83 -5.68 11.72
C ALA A 35 12.12 -5.21 11.04
N GLY A 36 12.10 -4.00 10.47
CA GLY A 36 13.23 -3.37 9.80
C GLY A 36 13.46 -3.79 8.35
N LEU A 37 12.70 -4.76 7.82
CA LEU A 37 12.78 -5.16 6.41
C LEU A 37 11.92 -4.26 5.54
N ASN A 38 12.39 -4.03 4.32
CA ASN A 38 11.64 -3.35 3.28
C ASN A 38 11.05 -4.35 2.29
N TRP A 39 9.99 -3.95 1.63
CA TRP A 39 9.36 -4.72 0.56
C TRP A 39 8.75 -3.80 -0.48
N ALA A 40 8.56 -4.30 -1.71
CA ALA A 40 7.80 -3.62 -2.74
C ALA A 40 6.90 -4.60 -3.48
N GLY A 41 5.73 -4.11 -3.90
CA GLY A 41 4.80 -4.80 -4.77
C GLY A 41 4.47 -3.93 -5.98
N LEU A 42 4.67 -4.46 -7.16
CA LEU A 42 4.38 -3.82 -8.44
C LEU A 42 3.19 -4.52 -9.08
N TYR A 43 2.20 -3.74 -9.52
CA TYR A 43 0.94 -4.26 -10.04
C TYR A 43 0.49 -3.50 -11.28
N LYS A 44 -0.05 -4.24 -12.26
CA LYS A 44 -0.69 -3.68 -13.47
C LYS A 44 -1.95 -4.46 -13.78
N TRP A 45 -3.02 -3.75 -14.08
CA TRP A 45 -4.26 -4.33 -14.62
C TRP A 45 -4.59 -3.64 -15.94
N PRO A 46 -4.96 -4.39 -16.99
CA PRO A 46 -5.31 -3.81 -18.28
C PRO A 46 -6.64 -3.05 -18.28
N GLY A 47 -7.48 -3.30 -17.27
CA GLY A 47 -8.77 -2.68 -17.00
C GLY A 47 -8.92 -2.29 -15.54
N GLU A 48 -10.14 -2.36 -15.03
CA GLU A 48 -10.43 -2.20 -13.61
C GLU A 48 -9.84 -3.37 -12.81
N ILE A 49 -9.40 -3.12 -11.57
CA ILE A 49 -8.83 -4.16 -10.70
C ILE A 49 -9.79 -5.35 -10.56
N ALA A 50 -11.10 -5.07 -10.40
CA ALA A 50 -12.13 -6.09 -10.23
C ALA A 50 -12.36 -6.97 -11.48
N GLU A 51 -11.95 -6.53 -12.67
CA GLU A 51 -12.03 -7.31 -13.90
C GLU A 51 -10.94 -8.39 -14.00
N GLY A 52 -9.94 -8.34 -13.11
CA GLY A 52 -8.86 -9.30 -13.08
C GLY A 52 -7.81 -9.08 -14.17
N ASN A 53 -7.15 -10.15 -14.58
CA ASN A 53 -6.06 -10.16 -15.56
C ASN A 53 -4.86 -9.31 -15.15
N GLY A 54 -4.69 -9.11 -13.84
CA GLY A 54 -3.57 -8.35 -13.30
C GLY A 54 -2.24 -9.10 -13.42
N LYS A 55 -1.16 -8.33 -13.50
CA LYS A 55 0.22 -8.78 -13.44
C LYS A 55 0.88 -8.24 -12.19
N ARG A 56 1.65 -9.08 -11.50
CA ARG A 56 2.32 -8.74 -10.24
C ARG A 56 3.78 -9.12 -10.23
N GLN A 57 4.61 -8.28 -9.60
CA GLN A 57 5.97 -8.62 -9.16
C GLN A 57 6.16 -8.23 -7.70
N ILE A 58 6.79 -9.12 -6.93
CA ILE A 58 7.17 -8.88 -5.54
C ILE A 58 8.68 -8.63 -5.49
N ILE A 59 9.10 -7.67 -4.68
CA ILE A 59 10.50 -7.40 -4.39
C ILE A 59 10.66 -7.37 -2.87
N ILE A 60 11.59 -8.16 -2.37
CA ILE A 60 11.87 -8.32 -0.93
C ILE A 60 13.30 -7.83 -0.68
N ASP A 61 13.49 -7.15 0.43
CA ASP A 61 14.79 -6.69 0.91
C ASP A 61 15.81 -7.83 0.88
N GLU A 62 16.96 -7.60 0.24
CA GLU A 62 18.03 -8.60 0.16
C GLU A 62 18.57 -9.03 1.53
N ARG A 63 18.40 -8.20 2.56
CA ARG A 63 18.78 -8.48 3.96
C ARG A 63 17.93 -9.57 4.61
N ALA A 64 16.78 -9.91 4.04
CA ALA A 64 15.91 -10.95 4.54
C ALA A 64 16.59 -12.31 4.48
N ASP A 65 16.59 -13.04 5.59
CA ASP A 65 17.04 -14.44 5.62
C ASP A 65 16.02 -15.39 4.94
N ALA A 66 16.33 -16.66 4.85
CA ALA A 66 15.50 -17.64 4.14
C ALA A 66 14.08 -17.75 4.74
N ALA A 67 13.93 -17.71 6.08
CA ALA A 67 12.64 -17.79 6.74
C ALA A 67 11.83 -16.50 6.52
N GLN A 68 12.49 -15.35 6.60
CA GLN A 68 11.89 -14.05 6.35
C GLN A 68 11.44 -13.89 4.89
N ARG A 69 12.20 -14.40 3.92
CA ARG A 69 11.82 -14.40 2.48
C ARG A 69 10.54 -15.19 2.26
N VAL A 70 10.46 -16.41 2.78
CA VAL A 70 9.24 -17.24 2.71
C VAL A 70 8.05 -16.55 3.38
N ALA A 71 8.26 -15.97 4.55
CA ALA A 71 7.22 -15.24 5.28
C ALA A 71 6.69 -14.04 4.47
N LEU A 72 7.58 -13.19 3.95
CA LEU A 72 7.20 -12.01 3.18
C LEU A 72 6.55 -12.38 1.84
N GLU A 73 7.05 -13.38 1.13
CA GLU A 73 6.38 -13.90 -0.06
C GLU A 73 4.97 -14.36 0.26
N THR A 74 4.78 -15.12 1.33
CA THR A 74 3.47 -15.62 1.76
C THR A 74 2.51 -14.47 2.07
N ILE A 75 2.96 -13.47 2.82
CA ILE A 75 2.15 -12.29 3.18
C ILE A 75 1.78 -11.48 1.92
N ILE A 76 2.76 -11.07 1.14
CA ILE A 76 2.56 -10.16 0.00
C ILE A 76 1.80 -10.86 -1.14
N SER A 77 1.92 -12.18 -1.25
CA SER A 77 1.13 -12.97 -2.19
C SER A 77 -0.32 -13.19 -1.75
N GLY A 78 -0.71 -12.70 -0.56
CA GLY A 78 -2.07 -12.83 -0.04
C GLY A 78 -2.37 -14.18 0.63
N GLY A 79 -1.36 -15.07 0.74
CA GLY A 79 -1.53 -16.40 1.31
C GLY A 79 -1.58 -16.46 2.84
N ALA A 80 -1.24 -15.34 3.51
CA ALA A 80 -1.16 -15.27 4.96
C ALA A 80 -2.43 -14.74 5.65
N CYS A 81 -3.50 -14.46 4.92
CA CYS A 81 -4.68 -13.81 5.45
C CYS A 81 -5.98 -14.36 4.85
N ALA A 82 -7.08 -14.07 5.52
CA ALA A 82 -8.42 -14.40 5.03
C ALA A 82 -8.65 -13.78 3.63
N PRO A 83 -9.38 -14.46 2.74
CA PRO A 83 -9.66 -13.97 1.40
C PRO A 83 -10.29 -12.57 1.42
N LEU A 84 -9.78 -11.66 0.59
CA LEU A 84 -10.27 -10.29 0.42
C LEU A 84 -10.22 -9.42 1.69
N SER A 85 -9.47 -9.83 2.71
CA SER A 85 -9.42 -9.13 4.00
C SER A 85 -8.50 -7.91 4.02
N ASN A 86 -7.50 -7.87 3.13
CA ASN A 86 -6.58 -6.76 2.97
C ASN A 86 -6.14 -6.62 1.51
N PHE A 87 -5.37 -5.56 1.20
CA PHE A 87 -4.97 -5.28 -0.18
C PHE A 87 -4.08 -6.37 -0.79
N PHE A 88 -3.27 -7.09 -0.02
CA PHE A 88 -2.48 -8.20 -0.54
C PHE A 88 -3.37 -9.31 -1.08
N SER A 89 -4.40 -9.74 -0.32
CA SER A 89 -5.31 -10.79 -0.75
C SER A 89 -6.25 -10.33 -1.87
N VAL A 90 -6.70 -9.08 -1.86
CA VAL A 90 -7.51 -8.50 -2.95
C VAL A 90 -6.72 -8.48 -4.25
N PHE A 91 -5.50 -7.95 -4.23
CA PHE A 91 -4.67 -7.86 -5.44
C PHE A 91 -4.21 -9.24 -5.93
N ALA A 92 -3.91 -10.16 -5.01
CA ALA A 92 -3.59 -11.54 -5.40
C ALA A 92 -4.77 -12.21 -6.12
N SER A 93 -6.01 -12.00 -5.67
CA SER A 93 -7.20 -12.60 -6.26
C SER A 93 -7.53 -12.06 -7.67
N THR A 94 -7.00 -10.90 -8.02
CA THR A 94 -7.26 -10.23 -9.32
C THR A 94 -6.07 -10.28 -10.27
N CYS A 95 -4.93 -10.86 -9.86
CA CYS A 95 -3.79 -11.10 -10.72
C CYS A 95 -3.81 -12.52 -11.29
N SER A 96 -3.48 -12.66 -12.56
CA SER A 96 -3.33 -13.93 -13.29
C SER A 96 -1.92 -14.18 -13.80
N GLU A 97 -1.06 -13.14 -13.80
CA GLU A 97 0.33 -13.23 -14.23
C GLU A 97 1.26 -12.84 -13.05
N PHE A 98 2.20 -13.72 -12.75
CA PHE A 98 3.12 -13.59 -11.61
C PHE A 98 4.56 -13.62 -12.11
N CYS A 99 5.25 -12.48 -11.97
CA CYS A 99 6.69 -12.42 -12.21
C CYS A 99 7.44 -13.04 -11.04
N GLU A 100 8.68 -13.46 -11.32
CA GLU A 100 9.61 -13.96 -10.29
C GLU A 100 9.78 -12.93 -9.17
N THR A 101 9.80 -13.40 -7.91
CA THR A 101 10.15 -12.58 -6.76
C THR A 101 11.62 -12.20 -6.81
N LEU A 102 11.92 -10.93 -6.64
CA LEU A 102 13.27 -10.41 -6.62
C LEU A 102 13.74 -10.15 -5.18
N PHE A 103 15.01 -10.42 -4.90
CA PHE A 103 15.66 -10.14 -3.63
C PHE A 103 16.75 -9.10 -3.87
N LEU A 104 16.44 -7.83 -3.60
CA LEU A 104 17.25 -6.67 -3.98
C LEU A 104 17.38 -5.66 -2.83
N PRO A 105 18.41 -4.81 -2.86
CA PRO A 105 18.45 -3.69 -1.93
C PRO A 105 17.31 -2.72 -2.21
N ILE A 106 16.51 -2.44 -1.17
CA ILE A 106 15.42 -1.46 -1.24
C ILE A 106 15.79 -0.30 -0.33
N ARG A 107 16.09 0.85 -0.91
CA ARG A 107 16.33 2.09 -0.17
C ARG A 107 15.02 2.85 -0.11
N LEU A 108 14.49 3.04 1.10
CA LEU A 108 13.26 3.77 1.35
C LEU A 108 13.51 4.83 2.41
N GLU A 109 13.26 6.07 2.04
CA GLU A 109 13.15 7.21 2.95
C GLU A 109 11.72 7.74 2.84
N ALA A 110 11.00 7.81 3.94
CA ALA A 110 9.62 8.29 3.95
C ALA A 110 9.34 9.12 5.21
N ASN A 111 8.61 10.21 5.02
CA ASN A 111 8.05 11.01 6.09
C ASN A 111 6.55 11.21 5.79
N LEU A 112 5.71 10.56 6.58
CA LEU A 112 4.27 10.56 6.37
C LEU A 112 3.66 11.93 6.64
N GLU A 113 4.10 12.61 7.68
CA GLU A 113 3.62 13.94 8.06
C GLU A 113 3.93 14.99 6.98
N LEU A 114 5.14 14.95 6.44
CA LEU A 114 5.54 15.83 5.35
C LEU A 114 5.07 15.35 3.97
N ARG A 115 4.53 14.15 3.89
CA ARG A 115 4.11 13.51 2.63
C ARG A 115 5.24 13.44 1.61
N THR A 116 6.43 13.11 2.08
CA THR A 116 7.61 12.94 1.24
C THR A 116 8.10 11.51 1.27
N ALA A 117 8.52 11.01 0.12
CA ALA A 117 9.19 9.73 0.02
C ALA A 117 10.23 9.72 -1.10
N ARG A 118 11.24 8.89 -0.92
CA ARG A 118 12.22 8.55 -1.94
C ARG A 118 12.49 7.05 -1.90
N VAL A 119 12.40 6.42 -3.05
CA VAL A 119 12.67 4.99 -3.22
C VAL A 119 13.69 4.80 -4.32
N ASP A 120 14.65 3.93 -4.07
CA ASP A 120 15.61 3.46 -5.06
C ASP A 120 15.80 1.94 -4.90
N ILE A 121 15.42 1.19 -5.94
CA ILE A 121 15.70 -0.23 -6.10
C ILE A 121 16.58 -0.33 -7.35
N PRO A 122 17.90 -0.51 -7.20
CA PRO A 122 18.85 -0.43 -8.30
C PRO A 122 18.48 -1.32 -9.48
N GLY A 123 18.44 -0.74 -10.69
CA GLY A 123 18.11 -1.45 -11.92
C GLY A 123 16.64 -1.76 -12.13
N ILE A 124 15.77 -1.50 -11.15
CA ILE A 124 14.34 -1.82 -11.22
C ILE A 124 13.47 -0.59 -11.10
N MET A 125 13.61 0.19 -10.01
CA MET A 125 12.63 1.22 -9.69
C MET A 125 13.27 2.47 -9.07
N ARG A 126 12.79 3.62 -9.51
CA ARG A 126 12.95 4.90 -8.81
C ARG A 126 11.60 5.52 -8.59
N SER A 127 11.34 5.97 -7.38
CA SER A 127 10.09 6.66 -7.04
C SER A 127 10.36 7.79 -6.08
N SER A 128 9.54 8.83 -6.19
CA SER A 128 9.50 9.93 -5.24
C SER A 128 8.06 10.32 -4.94
N GLY A 129 7.84 10.76 -3.72
CA GLY A 129 6.57 11.32 -3.29
C GLY A 129 6.78 12.71 -2.73
N ARG A 130 5.82 13.59 -2.97
CA ARG A 130 5.83 14.98 -2.49
C ARG A 130 4.42 15.43 -2.10
N PRO A 131 4.27 16.45 -1.24
CA PRO A 131 2.95 17.02 -0.97
C PRO A 131 2.35 17.64 -2.25
N ILE A 132 1.02 17.70 -2.29
CA ILE A 132 0.32 18.52 -3.28
C ILE A 132 0.65 19.97 -3.00
N ILE A 133 0.92 20.75 -4.04
CA ILE A 133 1.16 22.18 -3.93
C ILE A 133 -0.12 22.92 -4.38
N ASN A 134 -0.55 23.87 -3.57
CA ASN A 134 -1.60 24.80 -3.94
C ASN A 134 -1.09 25.73 -5.03
N GLU A 135 -1.68 25.70 -6.20
CA GLU A 135 -1.24 26.47 -7.37
C GLU A 135 -1.35 27.99 -7.17
N PHE A 136 -2.22 28.45 -6.26
CA PHE A 136 -2.42 29.89 -6.01
C PHE A 136 -1.46 30.45 -4.98
N THR A 137 -1.10 29.66 -3.95
CA THR A 137 -0.26 30.14 -2.86
C THR A 137 1.20 29.68 -2.96
N GLY A 138 1.46 28.60 -3.72
CA GLY A 138 2.76 27.94 -3.76
C GLY A 138 3.06 27.09 -2.54
N GLU A 139 2.15 27.01 -1.56
CA GLU A 139 2.34 26.28 -0.31
C GLU A 139 1.82 24.85 -0.39
N PRO A 140 2.34 23.93 0.44
CA PRO A 140 1.80 22.57 0.54
C PRO A 140 0.32 22.56 0.92
N PHE A 141 -0.48 21.90 0.11
CA PHE A 141 -1.90 21.67 0.38
C PHE A 141 -2.07 20.32 1.11
N HIS A 142 -2.58 20.37 2.34
CA HIS A 142 -2.74 19.19 3.15
C HIS A 142 -4.12 18.56 2.94
N ILE A 143 -4.12 17.33 2.45
CA ILE A 143 -5.31 16.53 2.24
C ILE A 143 -5.07 15.10 2.74
N ALA A 144 -6.09 14.51 3.34
CA ALA A 144 -6.06 13.13 3.80
C ALA A 144 -7.37 12.43 3.43
N LEU A 145 -7.31 11.11 3.27
CA LEU A 145 -8.46 10.26 3.02
C LEU A 145 -8.68 9.33 4.21
N ALA A 146 -9.84 9.43 4.85
CA ALA A 146 -10.25 8.55 5.93
C ALA A 146 -11.29 7.54 5.42
N ARG A 147 -11.06 6.26 5.72
CA ARG A 147 -11.97 5.14 5.41
C ARG A 147 -12.28 4.36 6.69
N PRO A 148 -13.20 4.84 7.53
CA PRO A 148 -13.48 4.26 8.85
C PRO A 148 -14.10 2.86 8.77
N SER A 149 -14.69 2.49 7.63
CA SER A 149 -15.30 1.18 7.41
C SER A 149 -15.17 0.75 5.93
N GLY A 150 -15.28 -0.55 5.67
CA GLY A 150 -15.32 -1.10 4.30
C GLY A 150 -14.00 -1.06 3.53
N SER A 151 -12.91 -0.54 4.09
CA SER A 151 -11.61 -0.53 3.44
C SER A 151 -10.85 -1.84 3.69
N PHE A 152 -10.17 -2.30 2.65
CA PHE A 152 -9.19 -3.37 2.72
C PHE A 152 -7.74 -2.86 2.61
N GLU A 153 -7.55 -1.58 2.33
CA GLU A 153 -6.26 -0.98 2.00
C GLU A 153 -5.69 -0.18 3.18
N PHE A 154 -6.42 0.80 3.69
CA PHE A 154 -6.04 1.62 4.83
C PHE A 154 -7.27 2.21 5.50
N THR A 155 -7.14 2.63 6.75
CA THR A 155 -8.19 3.38 7.47
C THR A 155 -7.99 4.89 7.37
N TYR A 156 -6.74 5.32 7.20
CA TYR A 156 -6.33 6.71 7.03
C TYR A 156 -5.06 6.79 6.19
N ALA A 157 -5.02 7.71 5.25
CA ALA A 157 -3.83 8.00 4.45
C ALA A 157 -3.69 9.50 4.21
N GLU A 158 -2.49 9.99 4.37
CA GLU A 158 -2.07 11.29 3.86
C GLU A 158 -1.92 11.21 2.34
N ILE A 159 -2.35 12.25 1.63
CA ILE A 159 -2.35 12.24 0.17
C ILE A 159 -1.29 13.21 -0.38
N GLY A 160 -0.57 12.74 -1.36
CA GLY A 160 0.43 13.51 -2.09
C GLY A 160 0.48 13.16 -3.56
N GLN A 161 1.56 13.56 -4.20
CA GLN A 161 1.86 13.26 -5.60
C GLN A 161 3.06 12.34 -5.69
N GLY A 162 2.97 11.35 -6.57
CA GLY A 162 4.03 10.36 -6.81
C GLY A 162 4.55 10.40 -8.24
N THR A 163 5.86 10.30 -8.38
CA THR A 163 6.51 10.09 -9.68
C THR A 163 7.32 8.80 -9.60
N THR A 164 7.03 7.86 -10.48
CA THR A 164 7.60 6.52 -10.44
C THR A 164 8.03 6.08 -11.84
N SER A 165 9.21 5.47 -11.92
CA SER A 165 9.70 4.78 -13.10
C SER A 165 10.16 3.38 -12.71
N VAL A 166 9.63 2.38 -13.39
CA VAL A 166 9.98 0.97 -13.21
C VAL A 166 10.43 0.41 -14.55
N THR A 167 11.47 -0.40 -14.55
CA THR A 167 12.00 -1.09 -15.72
C THR A 167 11.88 -2.62 -15.59
N GLY A 168 12.12 -3.34 -16.67
CA GLY A 168 12.08 -4.81 -16.68
C GLY A 168 10.67 -5.38 -16.86
N ALA A 169 10.38 -6.49 -16.18
CA ALA A 169 9.13 -7.26 -16.39
C ALA A 169 7.84 -6.47 -16.08
N MET A 170 7.95 -5.44 -15.23
CA MET A 170 6.84 -4.59 -14.80
C MET A 170 6.99 -3.15 -15.29
N GLU A 171 7.57 -2.94 -16.46
CA GLU A 171 7.76 -1.59 -16.99
C GLU A 171 6.53 -0.71 -16.83
N MET A 172 6.70 0.42 -16.13
CA MET A 172 5.68 1.45 -15.93
C MET A 172 6.33 2.79 -15.64
N ALA A 173 5.66 3.87 -16.02
CA ALA A 173 6.07 5.22 -15.69
C ALA A 173 4.85 6.11 -15.48
N PHE A 174 4.85 6.85 -14.41
CA PHE A 174 3.86 7.88 -14.13
C PHE A 174 4.48 9.04 -13.36
N ALA A 175 3.99 10.23 -13.64
CA ALA A 175 4.45 11.47 -13.03
C ALA A 175 3.27 12.19 -12.39
N ASP A 176 3.52 12.79 -11.23
CA ASP A 176 2.53 13.57 -10.48
C ASP A 176 1.20 12.83 -10.29
N SER A 177 1.29 11.50 -10.14
CA SER A 177 0.14 10.64 -9.92
C SER A 177 -0.33 10.67 -8.47
N TRP A 178 -1.43 10.01 -8.20
CA TRP A 178 -1.92 9.80 -6.85
C TRP A 178 -0.91 9.04 -5.99
N ALA A 179 -0.61 9.54 -4.80
CA ALA A 179 0.21 8.85 -3.81
C ALA A 179 -0.44 8.84 -2.44
N HIS A 180 -0.35 7.70 -1.75
CA HIS A 180 -0.72 7.54 -0.35
C HIS A 180 0.50 7.44 0.53
N PHE A 181 0.41 8.05 1.72
CA PHE A 181 1.36 7.89 2.81
C PHE A 181 0.57 7.41 4.01
N CYS A 182 0.71 6.16 4.37
CA CYS A 182 -0.09 5.55 5.43
C CYS A 182 0.68 4.48 6.20
N VAL A 183 0.18 4.16 7.38
CA VAL A 183 0.59 2.99 8.15
C VAL A 183 -0.45 1.91 7.93
N HIS A 184 -0.01 0.74 7.53
CA HIS A 184 -0.83 -0.46 7.44
C HIS A 184 -0.67 -1.26 8.72
N HIS A 185 -1.75 -1.42 9.46
CA HIS A 185 -1.80 -2.27 10.63
C HIS A 185 -2.63 -3.52 10.29
N LEU A 186 -1.96 -4.65 10.09
CA LEU A 186 -2.54 -5.86 9.49
C LEU A 186 -2.31 -7.08 10.39
N ASN A 187 -3.25 -8.01 10.34
CA ASN A 187 -3.08 -9.38 10.83
C ASN A 187 -3.71 -10.38 9.81
N GLN A 188 -3.83 -11.64 10.18
CA GLN A 188 -4.42 -12.68 9.34
C GLN A 188 -5.91 -12.44 9.00
N ASP A 189 -6.60 -11.63 9.78
CA ASP A 189 -8.02 -11.29 9.58
C ASP A 189 -8.21 -10.00 8.75
N GLY A 190 -7.11 -9.34 8.42
CA GLY A 190 -7.07 -8.15 7.58
C GLY A 190 -6.60 -6.88 8.31
N LEU A 191 -7.21 -5.74 7.98
CA LEU A 191 -6.89 -4.46 8.61
C LEU A 191 -7.34 -4.45 10.07
N ILE A 192 -6.38 -4.23 10.98
CA ILE A 192 -6.65 -3.92 12.37
C ILE A 192 -7.14 -2.48 12.44
N ARG A 193 -8.38 -2.31 12.83
CA ARG A 193 -9.00 -0.98 12.94
C ARG A 193 -8.87 -0.49 14.37
N GLU A 194 -8.16 0.60 14.56
CA GLU A 194 -8.23 1.31 15.81
C GLU A 194 -9.66 1.82 16.02
N ARG A 195 -10.20 1.66 17.23
CA ARG A 195 -11.48 2.28 17.59
C ARG A 195 -11.34 3.77 17.40
N SER A 196 -12.16 4.36 16.53
CA SER A 196 -12.11 5.80 16.31
C SER A 196 -12.34 6.51 17.65
N ARG A 197 -11.68 7.64 17.88
CA ARG A 197 -11.88 8.47 19.08
C ARG A 197 -13.36 8.84 19.26
N LEU A 198 -14.07 9.00 18.15
CA LEU A 198 -15.52 9.28 18.13
C LEU A 198 -16.32 8.08 18.61
N THR A 199 -16.00 6.87 18.16
CA THR A 199 -16.67 5.65 18.62
C THR A 199 -16.42 5.42 20.11
N ALA A 200 -15.18 5.59 20.57
CA ALA A 200 -14.83 5.47 21.97
C ALA A 200 -15.49 6.56 22.85
N TRP A 201 -15.73 7.74 22.32
CA TRP A 201 -16.45 8.83 22.97
C TRP A 201 -17.96 8.52 23.04
N LEU A 202 -18.58 8.08 21.94
CA LEU A 202 -19.99 7.69 21.87
C LEU A 202 -20.30 6.54 22.83
N GLU A 203 -19.45 5.52 22.91
CA GLU A 203 -19.60 4.40 23.83
C GLU A 203 -19.55 4.82 25.31
N ARG A 204 -18.83 5.91 25.65
CA ARG A 204 -18.81 6.50 27.00
C ARG A 204 -20.07 7.31 27.32
N MET A 205 -20.72 7.85 26.29
CA MET A 205 -21.91 8.70 26.44
C MET A 205 -23.21 7.92 26.39
N LEU A 206 -23.23 6.74 25.78
CA LEU A 206 -24.41 5.89 25.74
C LEU A 206 -24.51 5.08 27.05
N PRO A 207 -25.62 5.13 27.76
CA PRO A 207 -25.83 4.31 28.94
C PRO A 207 -25.77 2.82 28.50
N ARG A 208 -24.99 2.03 29.21
CA ARG A 208 -24.99 0.57 29.05
C ARG A 208 -26.40 0.09 29.33
N SER A 209 -27.10 -0.38 28.29
CA SER A 209 -28.36 -1.11 28.48
C SER A 209 -28.06 -2.32 29.39
N ARG A 210 -28.60 -2.28 30.61
CA ARG A 210 -28.57 -3.44 31.52
C ARG A 210 -29.39 -4.54 30.84
N GLN A 211 -28.76 -5.61 30.43
CA GLN A 211 -29.42 -6.91 30.25
C GLN A 211 -29.58 -7.58 31.59
#